data_b9f38cbc344e63b628ee7a659fbefc8f
#
_entry.id   b9f38cbc344e63b628ee7a659fbefc8f
#
_cell.length_a   1.000
_cell.length_b   1.000
_cell.length_c   1.000
_cell.angle_alpha   90.00
_cell.angle_beta   90.00
_cell.angle_gamma   90.00
#
_symmetry.space_group_name_H-M   'P 1'
#
loop_
_entity.id
_entity.type
_entity.pdbx_description
1 polymer ?
#
loop_
_entity_poly.entity_id
_entity_poly.type
_entity_poly.pdbx_seq_one_letter_code
_entity_poly.pdbx_strand_id
1 'polypeptide(L)'
;MADLTLAYHTCIEICNNPNVGYSQTYRAGQTVGGITYYDCSSLMSYCCTAGGFLASNPWFTTRSMDGYLIGAGFQKSTANQPWKKGDILWRSGHTEMVYNPADGGGYT
;
A
#
# COMPACT_ATOMS: atom_id res chain seq x y z
N MET A 1 7.46 13.82 9.90
CA MET A 1 8.03 13.80 8.54
C MET A 1 7.71 12.47 7.88
N ALA A 2 7.37 12.49 6.60
CA ALA A 2 7.06 11.26 5.86
C ALA A 2 8.32 10.40 5.67
N ASP A 3 8.16 9.09 5.80
CA ASP A 3 9.25 8.13 5.75
C ASP A 3 8.82 6.91 4.94
N LEU A 4 9.35 6.78 3.71
CA LEU A 4 9.02 5.67 2.83
C LEU A 4 9.51 4.33 3.40
N THR A 5 10.65 4.33 4.10
CA THR A 5 11.17 3.14 4.74
C THR A 5 10.19 2.62 5.80
N LEU A 6 9.57 3.49 6.57
CA LEU A 6 8.56 3.10 7.54
C LEU A 6 7.31 2.53 6.85
N ALA A 7 6.85 3.15 5.76
CA ALA A 7 5.73 2.64 4.98
C ALA A 7 6.05 1.25 4.43
N TYR A 8 7.25 1.07 3.89
CA TYR A 8 7.74 -0.20 3.35
C TYR A 8 7.78 -1.30 4.42
N HIS A 9 8.37 -1.02 5.59
CA HIS A 9 8.43 -1.99 6.67
C HIS A 9 7.06 -2.33 7.23
N THR A 10 6.15 -1.37 7.30
CA THR A 10 4.77 -1.61 7.72
C THR A 10 4.09 -2.59 6.76
N CYS A 11 4.29 -2.42 5.46
CA CYS A 11 3.74 -3.32 4.45
C CYS A 11 4.28 -4.74 4.62
N ILE A 12 5.59 -4.89 4.81
CA ILE A 12 6.21 -6.20 5.02
C ILE A 12 5.65 -6.88 6.28
N GLU A 13 5.55 -6.16 7.38
CA GLU A 13 5.03 -6.73 8.63
C GLU A 13 3.60 -7.23 8.46
N ILE A 14 2.75 -6.44 7.80
CA ILE A 14 1.37 -6.84 7.56
C ILE A 14 1.29 -8.07 6.67
N CYS A 15 2.05 -8.09 5.57
CA CYS A 15 2.04 -9.21 4.64
C CYS A 15 2.57 -10.51 5.25
N ASN A 16 3.42 -10.41 6.26
CA ASN A 16 3.96 -11.57 6.97
C ASN A 16 3.17 -11.95 8.22
N ASN A 17 2.13 -11.21 8.57
CA ASN A 17 1.33 -11.47 9.76
C ASN A 17 0.27 -12.53 9.46
N PRO A 18 0.28 -13.70 10.16
CA PRO A 18 -0.69 -14.76 9.90
C PRO A 18 -2.13 -14.39 10.29
N ASN A 19 -2.32 -13.32 11.06
CA ASN A 19 -3.65 -12.85 11.47
C ASN A 19 -4.17 -11.73 10.56
N VAL A 20 -3.58 -11.57 9.37
CA VAL A 20 -4.04 -10.63 8.35
C VAL A 20 -4.47 -11.42 7.12
N GLY A 21 -5.60 -11.05 6.55
CA GLY A 21 -6.16 -11.67 5.36
C GLY A 21 -6.57 -10.64 4.32
N TYR A 22 -6.94 -11.13 3.15
CA TYR A 22 -7.40 -10.31 2.03
C TYR A 22 -8.92 -10.36 1.93
N SER A 23 -9.56 -9.21 1.84
CA SER A 23 -11.00 -9.12 1.60
C SER A 23 -11.37 -7.76 1.02
N GLN A 24 -12.16 -7.77 -0.05
CA GLN A 24 -12.74 -6.54 -0.58
C GLN A 24 -13.95 -6.08 0.21
N THR A 25 -14.59 -6.99 0.96
CA THR A 25 -15.75 -6.67 1.80
C THR A 25 -15.34 -5.99 3.10
N TYR A 26 -14.33 -6.54 3.78
CA TYR A 26 -13.88 -6.03 5.08
C TYR A 26 -12.60 -5.19 4.95
N ARG A 27 -12.40 -4.57 3.83
CA ARG A 27 -11.13 -4.02 3.37
C ARG A 27 -10.49 -2.95 4.25
N ALA A 28 -11.26 -2.25 5.05
CA ALA A 28 -10.75 -1.08 5.79
C ALA A 28 -10.17 -1.46 7.16
N GLY A 29 -9.37 -2.51 7.22
CA GLY A 29 -8.74 -2.95 8.46
C GLY A 29 -9.72 -3.55 9.45
N GLN A 30 -10.85 -4.06 8.98
CA GLN A 30 -11.86 -4.66 9.84
C GLN A 30 -11.38 -6.02 10.32
N THR A 31 -11.62 -6.31 11.61
CA THR A 31 -11.26 -7.58 12.22
C THR A 31 -12.49 -8.43 12.39
N VAL A 32 -12.47 -9.64 11.80
CA VAL A 32 -13.55 -10.60 11.87
C VAL A 32 -12.95 -11.96 12.22
N GLY A 33 -13.42 -12.57 13.32
CA GLY A 33 -12.92 -13.87 13.75
C GLY A 33 -11.44 -13.90 14.09
N GLY A 34 -10.87 -12.79 14.56
CA GLY A 34 -9.46 -12.68 14.89
C GLY A 34 -8.55 -12.36 13.72
N ILE A 35 -9.10 -12.20 12.51
CA ILE A 35 -8.34 -11.85 11.31
C ILE A 35 -8.65 -10.40 10.92
N THR A 36 -7.62 -9.62 10.68
CA THR A 36 -7.75 -8.25 10.18
C THR A 36 -7.61 -8.26 8.66
N TYR A 37 -8.52 -7.61 7.96
CA TYR A 37 -8.61 -7.69 6.51
C TYR A 37 -8.28 -6.37 5.82
N TYR A 38 -7.56 -6.49 4.70
CA TYR A 38 -7.29 -5.40 3.77
C TYR A 38 -7.51 -5.90 2.35
N ASP A 39 -7.76 -4.99 1.41
CA ASP A 39 -7.55 -5.27 -0.02
C ASP A 39 -6.26 -4.58 -0.47
N CYS A 40 -5.93 -4.63 -1.76
CA CYS A 40 -4.66 -4.08 -2.25
C CYS A 40 -4.55 -2.57 -1.98
N SER A 41 -5.57 -1.80 -2.30
CA SER A 41 -5.53 -0.35 -2.15
C SER A 41 -5.64 0.10 -0.69
N SER A 42 -6.44 -0.57 0.13
CA SER A 42 -6.55 -0.22 1.55
C SER A 42 -5.27 -0.53 2.31
N LEU A 43 -4.54 -1.58 1.92
CA LEU A 43 -3.22 -1.85 2.49
C LEU A 43 -2.25 -0.71 2.16
N MET A 44 -2.23 -0.25 0.92
CA MET A 44 -1.37 0.88 0.53
C MET A 44 -1.76 2.15 1.28
N SER A 45 -3.06 2.41 1.44
CA SER A 45 -3.57 3.55 2.21
C SER A 45 -3.08 3.50 3.66
N TYR A 46 -3.17 2.33 4.29
CA TYR A 46 -2.69 2.14 5.66
C TYR A 46 -1.18 2.36 5.77
N CYS A 47 -0.40 1.76 4.88
CA CYS A 47 1.06 1.86 4.91
C CYS A 47 1.53 3.29 4.68
N CYS A 48 0.93 4.02 3.75
CA CYS A 48 1.28 5.42 3.50
C CYS A 48 0.90 6.31 4.67
N THR A 49 -0.19 6.02 5.36
CA THR A 49 -0.57 6.74 6.58
C THR A 49 0.42 6.46 7.70
N ALA A 50 0.80 5.20 7.89
CA ALA A 50 1.79 4.81 8.90
C ALA A 50 3.15 5.46 8.62
N GLY A 51 3.51 5.62 7.36
CA GLY A 51 4.74 6.29 6.96
C GLY A 51 4.70 7.81 7.04
N GLY A 52 3.56 8.39 7.42
CA GLY A 52 3.44 9.83 7.61
C GLY A 52 3.13 10.63 6.34
N PHE A 53 2.83 9.97 5.21
CA PHE A 53 2.47 10.67 3.97
C PHE A 53 1.06 11.24 4.01
N LEU A 54 0.18 10.65 4.81
CA LEU A 54 -1.21 11.07 4.95
C LEU A 54 -1.48 11.37 6.44
N ALA A 55 -2.15 12.48 6.72
CA ALA A 55 -2.45 12.89 8.09
C ALA A 55 -3.45 11.95 8.76
N SER A 56 -4.38 11.40 7.98
CA SER A 56 -5.33 10.39 8.42
C SER A 56 -5.57 9.43 7.27
N ASN A 57 -5.99 8.20 7.61
CA ASN A 57 -6.16 7.16 6.59
C ASN A 57 -7.48 7.36 5.83
N PRO A 58 -7.43 7.72 4.52
CA PRO A 58 -8.65 7.89 3.74
C PRO A 58 -9.23 6.57 3.25
N TRP A 59 -8.53 5.44 3.48
CA TRP A 59 -8.91 4.14 2.95
C TRP A 59 -9.23 4.21 1.45
N PHE A 60 -8.31 4.82 0.69
CA PHE A 60 -8.51 5.07 -0.74
C PHE A 60 -8.68 3.76 -1.53
N THR A 61 -9.23 3.89 -2.72
CA THR A 61 -9.34 2.80 -3.70
C THR A 61 -8.37 3.06 -4.84
N THR A 62 -8.23 2.10 -5.76
CA THR A 62 -7.37 2.30 -6.93
C THR A 62 -7.84 3.46 -7.80
N ARG A 63 -9.09 3.86 -7.71
CA ARG A 63 -9.63 5.01 -8.46
C ARG A 63 -9.20 6.36 -7.90
N SER A 64 -8.97 6.43 -6.58
CA SER A 64 -8.70 7.70 -5.90
C SER A 64 -7.26 7.83 -5.39
N MET A 65 -6.51 6.72 -5.34
CA MET A 65 -5.21 6.70 -4.69
C MET A 65 -4.18 7.61 -5.37
N ASP A 66 -4.20 7.76 -6.68
CA ASP A 66 -3.23 8.61 -7.36
C ASP A 66 -3.36 10.08 -6.92
N GLY A 67 -4.57 10.59 -6.76
CA GLY A 67 -4.79 11.95 -6.26
C GLY A 67 -4.25 12.13 -4.84
N TYR A 68 -4.50 11.19 -3.95
CA TYR A 68 -3.97 11.25 -2.59
C TYR A 68 -2.45 11.17 -2.55
N LEU A 69 -1.86 10.27 -3.33
CA LEU A 69 -0.40 10.08 -3.32
C LEU A 69 0.34 11.24 -3.99
N ILE A 70 -0.16 11.75 -5.10
CA ILE A 70 0.42 12.94 -5.73
C ILE A 70 0.35 14.13 -4.77
N GLY A 71 -0.78 14.31 -4.11
CA GLY A 71 -0.94 15.36 -3.10
C GLY A 71 0.01 15.20 -1.91
N ALA A 72 0.44 13.98 -1.62
CA ALA A 72 1.39 13.68 -0.55
C ALA A 72 2.85 13.81 -0.98
N GLY A 73 3.12 14.15 -2.24
CA GLY A 73 4.48 14.35 -2.75
C GLY A 73 5.04 13.20 -3.58
N PHE A 74 4.27 12.14 -3.81
CA PHE A 74 4.71 11.06 -4.70
C PHE A 74 4.75 11.56 -6.14
N GLN A 75 5.73 11.08 -6.89
CA GLN A 75 5.83 11.37 -8.32
C GLN A 75 5.30 10.20 -9.12
N LYS A 76 4.43 10.49 -10.08
CA LYS A 76 3.85 9.50 -10.97
C LYS A 76 4.73 9.35 -12.21
N SER A 77 5.11 8.11 -12.53
CA SER A 77 5.92 7.83 -13.72
C SER A 77 5.42 6.54 -14.38
N THR A 78 6.04 6.18 -15.52
CA THR A 78 5.66 4.99 -16.26
C THR A 78 6.24 3.73 -15.63
N ALA A 79 5.57 2.59 -15.86
CA ALA A 79 5.97 1.32 -15.25
C ALA A 79 7.28 0.74 -15.80
N ASN A 80 7.84 1.29 -16.87
CA ASN A 80 9.11 0.85 -17.42
C ASN A 80 10.32 1.62 -16.87
N GLN A 81 10.13 2.43 -15.84
CA GLN A 81 11.23 3.00 -15.07
C GLN A 81 11.84 1.91 -14.17
N PRO A 82 13.13 2.01 -13.80
CA PRO A 82 13.69 1.09 -12.82
C PRO A 82 12.94 1.18 -11.49
N TRP A 83 12.55 0.03 -10.96
CA TRP A 83 11.81 -0.02 -9.70
C TRP A 83 12.76 -0.02 -8.51
N LYS A 84 12.32 0.56 -7.41
CA LYS A 84 13.03 0.59 -6.13
C LYS A 84 12.13 0.06 -5.02
N LYS A 85 12.72 -0.43 -3.96
CA LYS A 85 11.98 -0.87 -2.77
C LYS A 85 11.07 0.27 -2.28
N GLY A 86 9.81 -0.06 -2.03
CA GLY A 86 8.84 0.91 -1.55
C GLY A 86 8.12 1.68 -2.64
N ASP A 87 8.52 1.55 -3.90
CA ASP A 87 7.76 2.13 -4.99
C ASP A 87 6.37 1.49 -5.04
N ILE A 88 5.36 2.28 -5.35
CA ILE A 88 3.99 1.80 -5.46
C ILE A 88 3.65 1.66 -6.93
N LEU A 89 3.35 0.43 -7.33
CA LEU A 89 2.88 0.11 -8.67
C LEU A 89 1.35 0.26 -8.67
N TRP A 90 0.82 0.91 -9.69
CA TRP A 90 -0.60 1.22 -9.74
C TRP A 90 -1.14 1.09 -11.16
N ARG A 91 -2.33 0.51 -11.24
CA ARG A 91 -3.18 0.55 -12.43
C ARG A 91 -4.62 0.51 -11.97
N SER A 92 -5.56 0.73 -12.90
CA SER A 92 -6.98 0.59 -12.56
C SER A 92 -7.26 -0.85 -12.08
N GLY A 93 -7.81 -0.98 -10.89
CA GLY A 93 -8.22 -2.26 -10.31
C GLY A 93 -7.14 -2.98 -9.50
N HIS A 94 -5.88 -2.51 -9.51
CA HIS A 94 -4.84 -3.17 -8.72
C HIS A 94 -3.70 -2.24 -8.33
N THR A 95 -3.11 -2.50 -7.17
CA THR A 95 -1.90 -1.81 -6.70
C THR A 95 -1.08 -2.75 -5.81
N GLU A 96 0.22 -2.50 -5.76
CA GLU A 96 1.15 -3.23 -4.90
C GLU A 96 2.39 -2.40 -4.65
N MET A 97 3.15 -2.75 -3.61
CA MET A 97 4.42 -2.08 -3.29
C MET A 97 5.57 -2.99 -3.67
N VAL A 98 6.61 -2.42 -4.27
CA VAL A 98 7.80 -3.18 -4.68
C VAL A 98 8.56 -3.63 -3.43
N TYR A 99 8.71 -4.95 -3.29
CA TYR A 99 9.48 -5.57 -2.21
C TYR A 99 10.93 -5.80 -2.63
N ASN A 100 11.14 -6.46 -3.77
CA ASN A 100 12.46 -6.75 -4.32
C ASN A 100 12.44 -6.49 -5.82
N PRO A 101 13.09 -5.41 -6.29
CA PRO A 101 13.07 -5.08 -7.73
C PRO A 101 13.70 -6.15 -8.61
N ALA A 102 14.70 -6.89 -8.10
CA ALA A 102 15.38 -7.94 -8.85
C ALA A 102 14.46 -9.10 -9.19
N ASP A 103 13.45 -9.36 -8.33
CA ASP A 103 12.48 -10.44 -8.56
C ASP A 103 11.24 -9.94 -9.30
N GLY A 104 11.13 -8.63 -9.54
CA GLY A 104 9.95 -8.03 -10.14
C GLY A 104 8.71 -8.16 -9.29
N GLY A 105 8.85 -8.51 -8.01
CA GLY A 105 7.75 -8.80 -7.14
C GLY A 105 7.39 -7.67 -6.19
N GLY A 106 6.18 -7.74 -5.68
CA GLY A 106 5.69 -6.82 -4.68
C GLY A 106 4.69 -7.49 -3.75
N TYR A 107 4.34 -6.79 -2.67
CA TYR A 107 3.26 -7.22 -1.77
C TYR A 107 1.95 -6.54 -2.19
N THR A 108 0.88 -7.28 -2.16
CA THR A 108 -0.45 -6.79 -2.53
C THR A 108 -1.39 -6.77 -1.34
#